data_b9ea6e47a3cb64f4fb8e5f671e9f17a2
#
_entry.id   b9ea6e47a3cb64f4fb8e5f671e9f17a2
#
_cell.length_a   1.000
_cell.length_b   1.000
_cell.length_c   1.000
_cell.angle_alpha   90.00
_cell.angle_beta   90.00
_cell.angle_gamma   90.00
#
_symmetry.space_group_name_H-M   'P 1'
#
loop_
_entity.id
_entity.type
_entity.pdbx_description
1 polymer ?
#
loop_
_entity_poly.entity_id
_entity_poly.type
_entity_poly.pdbx_seq_one_letter_code
_entity_poly.pdbx_strand_id
1 'polypeptide(L)'
;MNFFKRLFKMGQAEANADSDLPQGLLLTNPPYGERLGEVKELEPLYALFGEQFERHLIGWDVGIFTGNVDLGRKVAWRSHKQYKLYNGAIESQLLLFKLAEENRFKEAWQAPAQKIHEPSYWKITNPARAEMFSNRLKKNLKTIGKWARKQKVSCYRLYDADMPEFAVAIDVYLDDSMTLWLHVQEYAAPKTIDEATSLERLREALAVLPECLSVQPSNVVLKRRAIQKGVAQYEKNDSLAQYLKVQENDVRLLVNLTDYLDTGVFLDHRPIRQWVRENIVGKRFLNLFCYTATVTVNAAMGGATESLSLDMSRTYLNWAKENFVAND
;
A
#
# COMPACT_ATOMS: atom_id res chain seq x y z
N MET A 1 9.32 -18.36 16.20
CA MET A 1 10.74 -18.78 16.01
C MET A 1 10.96 -19.79 14.87
N ASN A 2 10.00 -20.69 14.58
CA ASN A 2 10.16 -21.68 13.48
C ASN A 2 9.97 -21.16 12.05
N PHE A 3 9.30 -20.03 11.85
CA PHE A 3 8.97 -19.47 10.53
C PHE A 3 10.23 -18.95 9.81
N PHE A 4 11.03 -18.13 10.47
CA PHE A 4 12.27 -17.61 9.88
C PHE A 4 13.32 -18.72 9.60
N LYS A 5 13.39 -19.77 10.45
CA LYS A 5 14.22 -20.94 10.16
C LYS A 5 13.80 -21.70 8.90
N ARG A 6 12.53 -21.66 8.53
CA ARG A 6 12.02 -22.25 7.28
C ARG A 6 12.31 -21.36 6.06
N LEU A 7 12.19 -20.05 6.21
CA LEU A 7 12.44 -19.04 5.16
C LEU A 7 13.88 -19.15 4.63
N PHE A 8 14.86 -19.25 5.54
CA PHE A 8 16.28 -19.26 5.20
C PHE A 8 16.85 -20.67 4.92
N LYS A 9 16.09 -21.74 5.20
CA LYS A 9 16.49 -23.10 4.77
C LYS A 9 16.33 -23.35 3.28
N MET A 10 15.52 -22.57 2.57
CA MET A 10 15.32 -22.72 1.13
C MET A 10 16.42 -22.04 0.28
N GLY A 11 17.30 -21.25 0.89
CA GLY A 11 18.38 -20.52 0.21
C GLY A 11 19.79 -21.03 0.51
N GLN A 12 19.96 -22.20 1.13
CA GLN A 12 21.28 -22.81 1.32
C GLN A 12 21.76 -23.52 0.04
N ALA A 13 22.14 -22.72 -0.97
CA ALA A 13 23.25 -23.11 -1.81
C ALA A 13 24.53 -22.79 -1.02
N GLU A 14 25.47 -23.72 -0.94
CA GLU A 14 26.74 -23.57 -0.19
C GLU A 14 27.49 -22.33 -0.69
N ALA A 15 27.71 -21.35 0.20
CA ALA A 15 28.49 -20.16 -0.08
C ALA A 15 29.96 -20.53 -0.16
N ASN A 16 30.49 -20.71 -1.35
CA ASN A 16 31.93 -20.65 -1.58
C ASN A 16 32.38 -19.18 -1.47
N ALA A 17 33.43 -18.98 -0.67
CA ALA A 17 34.02 -17.68 -0.40
C ALA A 17 34.82 -17.20 -1.63
N ASP A 18 34.16 -16.61 -2.60
CA ASP A 18 34.80 -15.83 -3.65
C ASP A 18 33.93 -14.62 -4.01
N SER A 19 34.54 -13.54 -4.51
CA SER A 19 34.06 -12.17 -4.60
C SER A 19 32.90 -11.89 -5.56
N ASP A 20 32.14 -12.91 -5.98
CA ASP A 20 30.97 -12.83 -6.88
C ASP A 20 29.67 -13.26 -6.19
N LEU A 21 29.35 -12.71 -5.01
CA LEU A 21 28.02 -12.88 -4.44
C LEU A 21 27.00 -12.20 -5.38
N PRO A 22 25.90 -12.92 -5.77
CA PRO A 22 24.92 -12.36 -6.69
C PRO A 22 24.31 -11.10 -6.07
N GLN A 23 24.51 -9.95 -6.68
CA GLN A 23 23.89 -8.68 -6.27
C GLN A 23 22.37 -8.82 -6.38
N GLY A 24 21.67 -8.46 -5.34
CA GLY A 24 20.21 -8.54 -5.26
C GLY A 24 19.60 -7.27 -4.70
N LEU A 25 18.29 -7.17 -4.84
CA LEU A 25 17.47 -6.12 -4.24
C LEU A 25 16.41 -6.78 -3.36
N LEU A 26 16.43 -6.42 -2.06
CA LEU A 26 15.35 -6.71 -1.12
C LEU A 26 14.53 -5.43 -0.91
N LEU A 27 13.22 -5.47 -1.14
CA LEU A 27 12.31 -4.43 -0.71
C LEU A 27 11.27 -5.03 0.23
N THR A 28 11.07 -4.38 1.39
CA THR A 28 10.14 -4.89 2.40
C THR A 28 9.37 -3.74 3.07
N ASN A 29 8.10 -4.03 3.38
CA ASN A 29 7.22 -3.20 4.19
C ASN A 29 6.80 -4.05 5.41
N PRO A 30 7.67 -4.23 6.40
CA PRO A 30 7.40 -5.09 7.54
C PRO A 30 6.34 -4.51 8.46
N PRO A 31 5.70 -5.32 9.34
CA PRO A 31 4.72 -4.82 10.30
C PRO A 31 5.35 -3.79 11.23
N TYR A 32 4.63 -2.75 11.58
CA TYR A 32 5.13 -1.55 12.17
C TYR A 32 4.39 -0.93 13.41
N GLY A 33 3.57 -1.51 14.34
CA GLY A 33 3.02 -1.11 15.67
C GLY A 33 1.71 -0.43 15.71
N GLU A 34 1.05 -0.07 14.62
CA GLU A 34 -0.33 0.38 14.69
C GLU A 34 -1.39 -0.69 14.30
N ARG A 35 -0.97 -1.84 13.76
CA ARG A 35 -1.83 -3.01 13.41
C ARG A 35 -1.46 -4.30 14.10
N LEU A 36 -0.18 -4.60 14.27
CA LEU A 36 0.32 -5.87 14.78
C LEU A 36 1.34 -5.64 15.91
N GLY A 37 1.00 -6.03 17.13
CA GLY A 37 1.85 -5.99 18.30
C GLY A 37 2.12 -4.58 18.86
N GLU A 38 2.68 -4.46 20.01
CA GLU A 38 3.22 -3.20 20.52
C GLU A 38 4.63 -2.96 19.93
N VAL A 39 5.05 -1.69 19.83
CA VAL A 39 6.38 -1.31 19.29
C VAL A 39 7.51 -2.13 19.91
N LYS A 40 7.43 -2.41 21.20
CA LYS A 40 8.42 -3.21 21.94
C LYS A 40 8.48 -4.68 21.52
N GLU A 41 7.37 -5.27 21.05
CA GLU A 41 7.32 -6.67 20.61
C GLU A 41 7.97 -6.89 19.26
N LEU A 42 8.18 -5.83 18.50
CA LEU A 42 8.75 -5.88 17.16
C LEU A 42 10.23 -5.52 17.09
N GLU A 43 10.75 -4.88 18.13
CA GLU A 43 12.18 -4.64 18.23
C GLU A 43 13.01 -5.91 17.96
N PRO A 44 12.66 -7.11 18.54
CA PRO A 44 13.34 -8.34 18.23
C PRO A 44 13.24 -8.81 16.78
N LEU A 45 12.11 -8.55 16.11
CA LEU A 45 11.90 -8.92 14.71
C LEU A 45 12.90 -8.20 13.80
N TYR A 46 13.11 -6.93 14.02
CA TYR A 46 14.00 -6.14 13.18
C TYR A 46 15.48 -6.26 13.56
N ALA A 47 15.78 -6.50 14.80
CA ALA A 47 17.13 -6.94 15.18
C ALA A 47 17.48 -8.25 14.44
N LEU A 48 16.51 -9.18 14.34
CA LEU A 48 16.66 -10.40 13.56
C LEU A 48 16.84 -10.13 12.06
N PHE A 49 16.17 -9.14 11.47
CA PHE A 49 16.46 -8.74 10.08
C PHE A 49 17.92 -8.33 9.93
N GLY A 50 18.44 -7.50 10.83
CA GLY A 50 19.84 -7.08 10.79
C GLY A 50 20.81 -8.24 10.82
N GLU A 51 20.56 -9.24 11.69
CA GLU A 51 21.35 -10.46 11.76
C GLU A 51 21.24 -11.33 10.50
N GLN A 52 20.05 -11.41 9.90
CA GLN A 52 19.85 -12.20 8.69
C GLN A 52 20.44 -11.50 7.46
N PHE A 53 20.38 -10.16 7.40
CA PHE A 53 21.02 -9.37 6.35
C PHE A 53 22.54 -9.58 6.39
N GLU A 54 23.14 -9.56 7.59
CA GLU A 54 24.56 -9.83 7.77
C GLU A 54 24.96 -11.24 7.31
N ARG A 55 24.14 -12.23 7.62
CA ARG A 55 24.49 -13.64 7.33
C ARG A 55 24.27 -14.04 5.87
N HIS A 56 23.34 -13.37 5.15
CA HIS A 56 22.85 -13.91 3.89
C HIS A 56 22.72 -12.90 2.75
N LEU A 57 22.82 -11.59 3.03
CA LEU A 57 22.52 -10.55 2.05
C LEU A 57 23.63 -9.50 1.88
N ILE A 58 24.86 -9.81 2.33
CA ILE A 58 25.99 -8.93 2.07
C ILE A 58 26.15 -8.70 0.57
N GLY A 59 26.37 -7.46 0.15
CA GLY A 59 26.44 -7.03 -1.26
C GLY A 59 25.08 -6.68 -1.88
N TRP A 60 23.96 -6.86 -1.15
CA TRP A 60 22.62 -6.52 -1.64
C TRP A 60 22.27 -5.06 -1.35
N ASP A 61 21.40 -4.51 -2.21
CA ASP A 61 20.64 -3.30 -1.91
C ASP A 61 19.35 -3.68 -1.15
N VAL A 62 19.05 -2.97 -0.06
CA VAL A 62 17.85 -3.21 0.76
C VAL A 62 17.05 -1.94 0.92
N GLY A 63 15.74 -2.00 0.70
CA GLY A 63 14.77 -0.96 0.99
C GLY A 63 13.79 -1.41 2.07
N ILE A 64 13.69 -0.65 3.16
CA ILE A 64 12.69 -0.84 4.21
C ILE A 64 11.78 0.37 4.21
N PHE A 65 10.50 0.14 3.86
CA PHE A 65 9.48 1.17 3.99
C PHE A 65 8.95 1.20 5.43
N THR A 66 8.97 2.35 6.07
CA THR A 66 8.72 2.47 7.50
C THR A 66 8.09 3.81 7.89
N GLY A 67 7.06 3.79 8.75
CA GLY A 67 6.49 4.99 9.37
C GLY A 67 7.19 5.42 10.67
N ASN A 68 8.10 4.61 11.21
CA ASN A 68 8.85 4.93 12.43
C ASN A 68 10.34 4.65 12.23
N VAL A 69 11.11 5.71 12.10
CA VAL A 69 12.55 5.67 11.83
C VAL A 69 13.33 5.03 12.98
N ASP A 70 12.84 5.16 14.22
CA ASP A 70 13.56 4.67 15.40
C ASP A 70 13.56 3.16 15.45
N LEU A 71 12.59 2.53 14.90
CA LEU A 71 12.63 1.14 14.69
C LEU A 71 13.43 0.75 13.38
N GLY A 72 13.46 1.50 12.24
CA GLY A 72 14.35 1.27 11.08
C GLY A 72 15.83 1.14 11.41
N ARG A 73 16.24 1.77 12.51
CA ARG A 73 17.58 1.67 13.11
C ARG A 73 17.86 0.31 13.80
N LYS A 74 16.85 -0.48 14.30
CA LYS A 74 17.06 -1.81 14.94
C LYS A 74 17.54 -2.91 13.98
N VAL A 75 17.52 -2.61 12.66
CA VAL A 75 18.07 -3.46 11.62
C VAL A 75 19.61 -3.54 11.65
N ALA A 76 20.29 -2.69 12.41
CA ALA A 76 21.75 -2.67 12.51
C ALA A 76 22.51 -2.17 11.27
N TRP A 77 21.89 -1.44 10.37
CA TRP A 77 22.53 -0.96 9.15
C TRP A 77 22.34 0.55 8.96
N ARG A 78 23.37 1.24 8.47
CA ARG A 78 23.28 2.65 8.12
C ARG A 78 22.55 2.81 6.79
N SER A 79 21.41 3.49 6.78
CA SER A 79 20.76 3.88 5.54
C SER A 79 21.62 4.94 4.83
N HIS A 80 21.93 4.70 3.56
CA HIS A 80 22.68 5.67 2.74
C HIS A 80 21.74 6.72 2.11
N LYS A 81 20.45 6.43 2.05
CA LYS A 81 19.42 7.35 1.54
C LYS A 81 18.08 7.10 2.22
N GLN A 82 17.31 8.17 2.42
CA GLN A 82 15.98 8.10 3.01
C GLN A 82 15.05 8.98 2.18
N TYR A 83 13.83 8.48 1.90
CA TYR A 83 12.79 9.24 1.25
C TYR A 83 11.61 9.39 2.19
N LYS A 84 11.18 10.63 2.40
CA LYS A 84 9.95 10.92 3.15
C LYS A 84 8.76 10.62 2.25
N LEU A 85 7.87 9.77 2.73
CA LEU A 85 6.68 9.29 2.03
C LEU A 85 5.50 9.33 3.00
N TYR A 86 4.31 8.97 2.52
CA TYR A 86 3.12 8.85 3.37
C TYR A 86 2.42 7.54 3.10
N ASN A 87 2.02 6.85 4.17
CA ASN A 87 1.12 5.71 4.12
C ASN A 87 -0.26 6.16 4.62
N GLY A 88 -1.09 6.66 3.70
CA GLY A 88 -2.29 7.41 4.06
C GLY A 88 -1.93 8.69 4.83
N ALA A 89 -2.46 8.86 6.03
CA ALA A 89 -2.14 9.99 6.91
C ALA A 89 -0.83 9.81 7.71
N ILE A 90 -0.19 8.64 7.63
CA ILE A 90 1.00 8.32 8.40
C ILE A 90 2.24 8.76 7.64
N GLU A 91 2.99 9.70 8.21
CA GLU A 91 4.31 10.04 7.71
C GLU A 91 5.22 8.82 7.81
N SER A 92 5.79 8.39 6.70
CA SER A 92 6.58 7.18 6.56
C SER A 92 7.88 7.47 5.84
N GLN A 93 8.84 6.57 5.94
CA GLN A 93 10.11 6.70 5.24
C GLN A 93 10.49 5.41 4.53
N LEU A 94 11.06 5.54 3.34
CA LEU A 94 11.78 4.47 2.69
C LEU A 94 13.26 4.63 3.04
N LEU A 95 13.76 3.70 3.83
CA LEU A 95 15.17 3.62 4.22
C LEU A 95 15.89 2.70 3.23
N LEU A 96 16.89 3.22 2.53
CA LEU A 96 17.71 2.47 1.61
C LEU A 96 19.07 2.15 2.23
N PHE A 97 19.45 0.88 2.16
CA PHE A 97 20.68 0.34 2.70
C PHE A 97 21.50 -0.32 1.58
N LYS A 98 22.81 -0.12 1.62
CA LYS A 98 23.75 -0.99 0.94
C LYS A 98 24.37 -1.90 1.99
N LEU A 99 24.16 -3.19 1.86
CA LEU A 99 24.63 -4.16 2.85
C LEU A 99 26.11 -4.45 2.62
N ALA A 100 26.95 -3.51 3.04
CA ALA A 100 28.39 -3.63 3.14
C ALA A 100 28.80 -3.52 4.61
N GLU A 101 29.83 -4.22 5.05
CA GLU A 101 30.18 -4.33 6.48
C GLU A 101 30.35 -2.96 7.17
N GLU A 102 30.84 -1.96 6.45
CA GLU A 102 30.99 -0.58 6.94
C GLU A 102 29.68 0.16 7.22
N ASN A 103 28.56 -0.37 6.79
CA ASN A 103 27.25 0.31 6.84
C ASN A 103 26.30 -0.19 7.94
N ARG A 104 26.75 -0.91 8.95
CA ARG A 104 25.92 -1.57 9.98
C ARG A 104 25.45 -0.67 11.14
N PHE A 105 24.12 -0.72 11.53
CA PHE A 105 23.49 0.07 12.64
C PHE A 105 22.07 -0.42 13.05
N LYS A 106 21.33 0.00 14.14
CA LYS A 106 20.10 -0.63 14.72
C LYS A 106 18.83 0.19 15.03
N GLU A 107 17.58 -0.19 14.75
CA GLU A 107 16.18 -0.04 15.35
C GLU A 107 14.87 0.12 14.49
N ALA A 108 13.57 -0.49 14.67
CA ALA A 108 12.34 -0.89 13.90
C ALA A 108 10.84 -0.47 14.01
N TRP A 109 9.62 -0.74 13.31
CA TRP A 109 8.22 -0.35 13.35
C TRP A 109 6.87 -0.73 12.68
N GLN A 110 5.47 -0.27 12.43
CA GLN A 110 4.08 -0.75 12.14
C GLN A 110 2.80 -0.08 11.49
N ALA A 111 1.46 -0.49 11.29
CA ALA A 111 0.24 -0.06 10.57
C ALA A 111 -1.24 -0.27 10.81
N PRO A 112 -2.44 0.16 10.36
CA PRO A 112 -3.86 -0.37 10.27
C PRO A 112 -4.99 -0.02 9.27
N ALA A 113 -6.34 -0.17 9.56
CA ALA A 113 -7.52 -0.56 8.82
C ALA A 113 -8.95 0.02 8.97
N GLN A 114 -10.00 -0.11 8.15
CA GLN A 114 -11.43 -0.54 8.08
C GLN A 114 -12.68 0.26 7.61
N LYS A 115 -13.94 -0.28 7.49
CA LYS A 115 -15.18 -0.29 6.67
C LYS A 115 -16.51 0.33 7.10
N ILE A 116 -17.57 0.66 6.20
CA ILE A 116 -19.08 0.57 6.16
C ILE A 116 -19.79 1.40 5.03
N HIS A 117 -21.13 1.23 4.72
CA HIS A 117 -21.93 1.87 3.66
C HIS A 117 -23.42 2.14 3.79
N GLU A 118 -24.07 2.97 2.90
CA GLU A 118 -25.29 2.77 2.07
C GLU A 118 -25.78 4.01 1.30
N PRO A 119 -26.19 3.92 -0.01
CA PRO A 119 -26.57 5.07 -0.85
C PRO A 119 -27.89 5.77 -0.49
N SER A 120 -28.81 5.08 0.17
CA SER A 120 -30.13 5.62 0.54
C SER A 120 -30.11 6.81 1.50
N TYR A 121 -28.99 7.04 2.15
CA TYR A 121 -28.81 8.13 3.13
C TYR A 121 -28.04 9.35 2.60
N TRP A 122 -27.65 9.34 1.34
CA TRP A 122 -26.87 10.44 0.75
C TRP A 122 -27.75 11.66 0.52
N LYS A 123 -27.43 12.77 1.14
CA LYS A 123 -28.26 13.96 1.10
C LYS A 123 -27.41 15.22 1.23
N ILE A 124 -27.68 16.18 0.34
CA ILE A 124 -27.13 17.54 0.44
C ILE A 124 -27.98 18.31 1.44
N THR A 125 -27.35 18.75 2.52
CA THR A 125 -27.98 19.57 3.57
C THR A 125 -27.56 21.03 3.47
N ASN A 126 -26.36 21.29 2.93
CA ASN A 126 -25.87 22.64 2.68
C ASN A 126 -25.40 22.78 1.22
N PRO A 127 -26.23 23.36 0.32
CA PRO A 127 -25.90 23.50 -1.09
C PRO A 127 -24.60 24.28 -1.36
N ALA A 128 -24.31 25.33 -0.60
CA ALA A 128 -23.09 26.12 -0.79
C ALA A 128 -21.83 25.32 -0.45
N ARG A 129 -21.86 24.54 0.64
CA ARG A 129 -20.76 23.64 1.03
C ARG A 129 -20.56 22.52 0.01
N ALA A 130 -21.65 21.93 -0.48
CA ALA A 130 -21.64 20.91 -1.52
C ALA A 130 -21.05 21.44 -2.84
N GLU A 131 -21.39 22.66 -3.24
CA GLU A 131 -20.83 23.33 -4.42
C GLU A 131 -19.34 23.58 -4.27
N MET A 132 -18.88 24.05 -3.12
CA MET A 132 -17.44 24.22 -2.83
C MET A 132 -16.68 22.90 -2.98
N PHE A 133 -17.25 21.82 -2.47
CA PHE A 133 -16.65 20.48 -2.58
C PHE A 133 -16.62 19.99 -4.04
N SER A 134 -17.73 20.14 -4.77
CA SER A 134 -17.78 19.82 -6.20
C SER A 134 -16.72 20.58 -7.00
N ASN A 135 -16.56 21.88 -6.74
CA ASN A 135 -15.56 22.71 -7.40
C ASN A 135 -14.13 22.27 -7.08
N ARG A 136 -13.85 21.85 -5.83
CA ARG A 136 -12.57 21.27 -5.44
C ARG A 136 -12.30 19.98 -6.19
N LEU A 137 -13.27 19.05 -6.25
CA LEU A 137 -13.13 17.78 -6.97
C LEU A 137 -12.88 18.00 -8.47
N LYS A 138 -13.62 18.91 -9.10
CA LYS A 138 -13.43 19.26 -10.52
C LYS A 138 -12.03 19.84 -10.79
N LYS A 139 -11.53 20.69 -9.88
CA LYS A 139 -10.16 21.23 -9.96
C LYS A 139 -9.10 20.12 -9.86
N ASN A 140 -9.26 19.23 -8.89
CA ASN A 140 -8.37 18.09 -8.70
C ASN A 140 -8.40 17.16 -9.94
N LEU A 141 -9.59 16.83 -10.43
CA LEU A 141 -9.76 15.97 -11.61
C LEU A 141 -9.10 16.58 -12.87
N LYS A 142 -9.19 17.90 -13.04
CA LYS A 142 -8.51 18.60 -14.15
C LYS A 142 -7.00 18.42 -14.09
N THR A 143 -6.39 18.43 -12.90
CA THR A 143 -4.94 18.33 -12.71
C THR A 143 -4.49 16.88 -12.62
N ILE A 144 -5.03 16.14 -11.65
CA ILE A 144 -4.61 14.74 -11.35
C ILE A 144 -5.08 13.80 -12.45
N GLY A 145 -6.31 13.96 -12.96
CA GLY A 145 -6.82 13.14 -14.05
C GLY A 145 -6.07 13.38 -15.38
N LYS A 146 -5.57 14.61 -15.63
CA LYS A 146 -4.67 14.87 -16.77
C LYS A 146 -3.34 14.14 -16.61
N TRP A 147 -2.77 14.16 -15.40
CA TRP A 147 -1.54 13.43 -15.07
C TRP A 147 -1.77 11.92 -15.22
N ALA A 148 -2.83 11.37 -14.64
CA ALA A 148 -3.15 9.95 -14.68
C ALA A 148 -3.26 9.43 -16.13
N ARG A 149 -3.98 10.15 -17.00
CA ARG A 149 -4.06 9.82 -18.43
C ARG A 149 -2.70 9.87 -19.12
N LYS A 150 -1.87 10.89 -18.83
CA LYS A 150 -0.51 11.01 -19.39
C LYS A 150 0.39 9.85 -18.95
N GLN A 151 0.25 9.39 -17.72
CA GLN A 151 1.04 8.28 -17.16
C GLN A 151 0.39 6.91 -17.40
N LYS A 152 -0.73 6.83 -18.13
CA LYS A 152 -1.50 5.58 -18.31
C LYS A 152 -1.81 4.88 -17.00
N VAL A 153 -2.27 5.65 -16.02
CA VAL A 153 -2.65 5.20 -14.68
C VAL A 153 -4.15 5.26 -14.54
N SER A 154 -4.79 4.14 -14.24
CA SER A 154 -6.25 4.02 -14.10
C SER A 154 -6.73 4.00 -12.63
N CYS A 155 -5.81 4.04 -11.65
CA CYS A 155 -6.15 4.08 -10.23
C CYS A 155 -5.30 5.12 -9.49
N TYR A 156 -5.93 6.10 -8.84
CA TYR A 156 -5.21 7.21 -8.19
C TYR A 156 -6.07 7.92 -7.14
N ARG A 157 -5.42 8.55 -6.16
CA ARG A 157 -6.08 9.42 -5.21
C ARG A 157 -6.47 10.75 -5.87
N LEU A 158 -7.76 11.05 -5.85
CA LEU A 158 -8.33 12.29 -6.39
C LEU A 158 -8.45 13.38 -5.34
N TYR A 159 -8.77 13.01 -4.09
CA TYR A 159 -9.02 13.93 -2.99
C TYR A 159 -8.50 13.31 -1.68
N ASP A 160 -7.87 14.12 -0.82
CA ASP A 160 -7.29 13.66 0.44
C ASP A 160 -7.48 14.71 1.55
N ALA A 161 -8.71 14.86 2.04
CA ALA A 161 -9.09 15.84 3.07
C ALA A 161 -8.63 17.29 2.76
N ASP A 162 -8.66 17.68 1.48
CA ASP A 162 -8.24 19.02 1.03
C ASP A 162 -9.06 20.17 1.69
N MET A 163 -10.19 19.85 2.27
CA MET A 163 -11.09 20.78 2.92
C MET A 163 -11.46 20.26 4.32
N PRO A 164 -11.41 21.10 5.37
CA PRO A 164 -11.68 20.67 6.75
C PRO A 164 -13.11 20.13 6.97
N GLU A 165 -14.04 20.54 6.13
CA GLU A 165 -15.44 20.10 6.20
C GLU A 165 -15.63 18.66 5.73
N PHE A 166 -14.77 18.17 4.85
CA PHE A 166 -14.87 16.86 4.23
C PHE A 166 -13.63 16.00 4.52
N ALA A 167 -13.63 15.38 5.69
CA ALA A 167 -12.55 14.51 6.16
C ALA A 167 -12.63 13.12 5.50
N VAL A 168 -12.45 13.07 4.18
CA VAL A 168 -12.48 11.84 3.39
C VAL A 168 -11.27 11.76 2.47
N ALA A 169 -10.86 10.55 2.13
CA ALA A 169 -10.03 10.27 0.97
C ALA A 169 -10.91 9.67 -0.13
N ILE A 170 -10.67 10.07 -1.38
CA ILE A 170 -11.40 9.55 -2.54
C ILE A 170 -10.38 9.05 -3.56
N ASP A 171 -10.38 7.75 -3.75
CA ASP A 171 -9.57 7.07 -4.74
C ASP A 171 -10.43 6.70 -5.96
N VAL A 172 -9.91 6.98 -7.13
CA VAL A 172 -10.50 6.66 -8.43
C VAL A 172 -9.93 5.35 -8.92
N TYR A 173 -10.79 4.47 -9.41
CA TYR A 173 -10.44 3.24 -10.12
C TYR A 173 -11.23 3.17 -11.43
N LEU A 174 -10.53 3.14 -12.55
CA LEU A 174 -11.11 2.91 -13.86
C LEU A 174 -10.69 1.50 -14.29
N ASP A 175 -11.66 0.60 -14.44
CA ASP A 175 -11.39 -0.79 -14.80
C ASP A 175 -11.15 -0.99 -16.31
N ASP A 176 -10.80 -2.18 -16.72
CA ASP A 176 -10.54 -2.54 -18.12
C ASP A 176 -11.81 -2.48 -19.00
N SER A 177 -12.99 -2.48 -18.40
CA SER A 177 -14.27 -2.22 -19.09
C SER A 177 -14.59 -0.73 -19.22
N MET A 178 -13.68 0.17 -18.83
CA MET A 178 -13.86 1.62 -18.76
C MET A 178 -14.96 2.06 -17.78
N THR A 179 -15.29 1.22 -16.81
CA THR A 179 -16.24 1.54 -15.74
C THR A 179 -15.51 2.29 -14.62
N LEU A 180 -16.07 3.44 -14.23
CA LEU A 180 -15.53 4.25 -13.15
C LEU A 180 -16.06 3.78 -11.80
N TRP A 181 -15.15 3.57 -10.86
CA TRP A 181 -15.41 3.24 -9.47
C TRP A 181 -14.74 4.26 -8.55
N LEU A 182 -15.39 4.57 -7.44
CA LEU A 182 -14.82 5.41 -6.38
C LEU A 182 -14.72 4.60 -5.09
N HIS A 183 -13.58 4.68 -4.45
CA HIS A 183 -13.37 4.15 -3.12
C HIS A 183 -13.19 5.33 -2.16
N VAL A 184 -14.17 5.54 -1.28
CA VAL A 184 -14.22 6.64 -0.33
C VAL A 184 -13.85 6.11 1.06
N GLN A 185 -12.84 6.70 1.67
CA GLN A 185 -12.44 6.38 3.04
C GLN A 185 -12.75 7.56 3.95
N GLU A 186 -13.55 7.35 4.98
CA GLU A 186 -13.77 8.36 6.01
C GLU A 186 -12.57 8.42 6.96
N TYR A 187 -12.03 9.61 7.19
CA TYR A 187 -11.09 9.86 8.27
C TYR A 187 -11.82 10.16 9.58
N ALA A 188 -11.23 9.73 10.70
CA ALA A 188 -11.77 10.09 12.00
C ALA A 188 -11.81 11.61 12.17
N ALA A 189 -12.99 12.14 12.44
CA ALA A 189 -13.14 13.57 12.70
C ALA A 189 -12.37 13.97 13.98
N PRO A 190 -11.81 15.19 14.04
CA PRO A 190 -11.27 15.73 15.26
C PRO A 190 -12.30 15.68 16.41
N LYS A 191 -11.85 15.44 17.63
CA LYS A 191 -12.73 15.35 18.83
C LYS A 191 -13.58 16.61 19.09
N THR A 192 -13.27 17.72 18.41
CA THR A 192 -14.02 18.99 18.47
C THR A 192 -15.26 19.01 17.57
N ILE A 193 -15.42 18.02 16.69
CA ILE A 193 -16.57 17.88 15.78
C ILE A 193 -17.43 16.73 16.31
N ASP A 194 -18.71 16.99 16.55
CA ASP A 194 -19.64 15.97 16.98
C ASP A 194 -19.93 14.94 15.87
N GLU A 195 -20.33 13.74 16.27
CA GLU A 195 -20.55 12.62 15.35
C GLU A 195 -21.69 12.89 14.35
N ALA A 196 -22.73 13.61 14.74
CA ALA A 196 -23.85 13.94 13.88
C ALA A 196 -23.42 14.88 12.74
N THR A 197 -22.65 15.90 13.06
CA THR A 197 -22.05 16.81 12.09
C THR A 197 -21.07 16.09 11.14
N SER A 198 -20.25 15.19 11.67
CA SER A 198 -19.33 14.37 10.85
C SER A 198 -20.10 13.49 9.87
N LEU A 199 -21.14 12.82 10.35
CA LEU A 199 -21.99 11.96 9.52
C LEU A 199 -22.79 12.74 8.48
N GLU A 200 -23.28 13.94 8.82
CA GLU A 200 -23.95 14.85 7.87
C GLU A 200 -23.00 15.22 6.73
N ARG A 201 -21.79 15.65 7.04
CA ARG A 201 -20.77 16.02 6.05
C ARG A 201 -20.36 14.84 5.17
N LEU A 202 -20.22 13.65 5.73
CA LEU A 202 -19.95 12.43 4.98
C LEU A 202 -21.08 12.11 3.98
N ARG A 203 -22.34 12.17 4.42
CA ARG A 203 -23.52 11.96 3.56
C ARG A 203 -23.59 12.98 2.42
N GLU A 204 -23.25 14.22 2.70
CA GLU A 204 -23.18 15.29 1.71
C GLU A 204 -22.04 15.06 0.71
N ALA A 205 -20.85 14.66 1.18
CA ALA A 205 -19.76 14.29 0.29
C ALA A 205 -20.19 13.19 -0.69
N LEU A 206 -20.78 12.11 -0.18
CA LEU A 206 -21.26 11.00 -0.99
C LEU A 206 -22.34 11.41 -1.99
N ALA A 207 -23.25 12.33 -1.60
CA ALA A 207 -24.31 12.82 -2.48
C ALA A 207 -23.78 13.65 -3.67
N VAL A 208 -22.63 14.30 -3.52
CA VAL A 208 -22.00 15.12 -4.57
C VAL A 208 -21.30 14.26 -5.63
N LEU A 209 -20.76 13.10 -5.25
CA LEU A 209 -19.86 12.31 -6.11
C LEU A 209 -20.51 11.82 -7.41
N PRO A 210 -21.74 11.27 -7.43
CA PRO A 210 -22.34 10.72 -8.64
C PRO A 210 -22.45 11.71 -9.79
N GLU A 211 -22.98 12.90 -9.52
CA GLU A 211 -23.12 13.95 -10.52
C GLU A 211 -21.77 14.59 -10.86
N CYS A 212 -20.97 14.94 -9.84
CA CYS A 212 -19.71 15.66 -10.01
C CYS A 212 -18.69 14.88 -10.84
N LEU A 213 -18.63 13.56 -10.69
CA LEU A 213 -17.64 12.70 -11.33
C LEU A 213 -18.25 11.75 -12.38
N SER A 214 -19.54 11.87 -12.66
CA SER A 214 -20.27 11.03 -13.62
C SER A 214 -20.12 9.53 -13.32
N VAL A 215 -20.28 9.15 -12.05
CA VAL A 215 -20.20 7.78 -11.56
C VAL A 215 -21.57 7.27 -11.09
N GLN A 216 -21.85 6.01 -11.33
CA GLN A 216 -23.09 5.40 -10.80
C GLN A 216 -22.99 5.31 -9.26
N PRO A 217 -24.08 5.61 -8.51
CA PRO A 217 -24.08 5.47 -7.05
C PRO A 217 -23.65 4.08 -6.56
N SER A 218 -24.01 3.02 -7.28
CA SER A 218 -23.59 1.64 -7.02
C SER A 218 -22.09 1.40 -7.10
N ASN A 219 -21.38 2.28 -7.81
CA ASN A 219 -19.93 2.18 -8.01
C ASN A 219 -19.15 3.08 -7.02
N VAL A 220 -19.84 3.69 -6.05
CA VAL A 220 -19.23 4.44 -4.96
C VAL A 220 -19.17 3.54 -3.72
N VAL A 221 -17.99 3.07 -3.39
CA VAL A 221 -17.75 2.18 -2.25
C VAL A 221 -17.20 3.00 -1.08
N LEU A 222 -17.97 3.07 0.01
CA LEU A 222 -17.56 3.74 1.25
C LEU A 222 -16.86 2.76 2.19
N LYS A 223 -15.73 3.13 2.77
CA LYS A 223 -15.10 2.47 3.91
C LYS A 223 -14.87 3.44 5.06
N ARG A 224 -15.35 3.08 6.25
CA ARG A 224 -15.07 3.80 7.50
C ARG A 224 -13.92 3.11 8.24
N ARG A 225 -12.95 3.88 8.71
CA ARG A 225 -11.87 3.34 9.56
C ARG A 225 -12.33 3.23 11.01
N ALA A 226 -12.84 2.05 11.41
CA ALA A 226 -12.93 1.69 12.82
C ALA A 226 -11.64 0.98 13.25
N ILE A 227 -11.19 1.21 14.49
CA ILE A 227 -10.00 0.53 15.03
C ILE A 227 -10.37 -0.93 15.28
N GLN A 228 -9.88 -1.84 14.44
CA GLN A 228 -9.94 -3.29 14.72
C GLN A 228 -8.61 -3.80 15.28
N LYS A 229 -8.70 -4.75 16.19
CA LYS A 229 -7.54 -5.41 16.80
C LYS A 229 -7.51 -6.88 16.41
N GLY A 230 -6.31 -7.41 16.08
CA GLY A 230 -6.08 -8.84 15.88
C GLY A 230 -6.36 -9.36 14.46
N VAL A 231 -6.73 -10.63 14.36
CA VAL A 231 -6.86 -11.41 13.12
C VAL A 231 -8.01 -10.96 12.21
N ALA A 232 -8.99 -10.24 12.76
CA ALA A 232 -10.18 -9.77 12.04
C ALA A 232 -9.87 -8.91 10.80
N GLN A 233 -8.67 -8.33 10.70
CA GLN A 233 -8.20 -7.60 9.52
C GLN A 233 -8.00 -8.45 8.26
N TYR A 234 -7.89 -9.77 8.41
CA TYR A 234 -7.71 -10.72 7.30
C TYR A 234 -9.02 -11.43 6.91
N GLU A 235 -10.10 -11.17 7.66
CA GLU A 235 -11.40 -11.78 7.37
C GLU A 235 -12.06 -11.10 6.17
N LYS A 236 -12.69 -11.91 5.33
CA LYS A 236 -13.51 -11.47 4.22
C LYS A 236 -14.83 -10.94 4.77
N ASN A 237 -15.13 -9.68 4.52
CA ASN A 237 -16.29 -9.02 5.10
C ASN A 237 -17.56 -9.10 4.27
N ASP A 238 -17.38 -9.29 2.96
CA ASP A 238 -18.44 -9.54 2.00
C ASP A 238 -17.99 -10.61 1.02
N SER A 239 -18.89 -11.18 0.24
CA SER A 239 -18.57 -12.29 -0.65
C SER A 239 -18.95 -12.02 -2.10
N LEU A 240 -18.91 -10.75 -2.52
CA LEU A 240 -19.20 -10.39 -3.91
C LEU A 240 -18.12 -10.93 -4.86
N ALA A 241 -16.93 -11.23 -4.35
CA ALA A 241 -15.76 -11.72 -5.09
C ALA A 241 -15.45 -10.92 -6.37
N GLN A 242 -15.80 -9.63 -6.35
CA GLN A 242 -15.66 -8.75 -7.51
C GLN A 242 -14.27 -8.15 -7.55
N TYR A 243 -13.42 -8.72 -8.39
CA TYR A 243 -12.14 -8.13 -8.72
C TYR A 243 -12.25 -7.22 -9.93
N LEU A 244 -11.75 -6.00 -9.81
CA LEU A 244 -11.59 -5.05 -10.91
C LEU A 244 -10.16 -5.09 -11.39
N LYS A 245 -9.95 -5.00 -12.70
CA LYS A 245 -8.63 -4.96 -13.29
C LYS A 245 -8.28 -3.51 -13.61
N VAL A 246 -7.22 -2.99 -12.97
CA VAL A 246 -6.73 -1.63 -13.14
C VAL A 246 -5.34 -1.61 -13.76
N GLN A 247 -4.92 -0.48 -14.28
CA GLN A 247 -3.67 -0.33 -15.01
C GLN A 247 -2.75 0.71 -14.37
N GLU A 248 -1.47 0.37 -14.24
CA GLU A 248 -0.37 1.30 -14.02
C GLU A 248 0.67 1.15 -15.13
N ASN A 249 0.78 2.13 -16.02
CA ASN A 249 1.57 2.07 -17.25
C ASN A 249 1.11 0.89 -18.14
N ASP A 250 1.92 -0.18 -18.26
CA ASP A 250 1.62 -1.42 -18.96
C ASP A 250 1.35 -2.60 -18.02
N VAL A 251 1.37 -2.37 -16.70
CA VAL A 251 1.09 -3.40 -15.68
C VAL A 251 -0.39 -3.40 -15.32
N ARG A 252 -1.01 -4.56 -15.35
CA ARG A 252 -2.38 -4.80 -14.87
C ARG A 252 -2.35 -5.28 -13.44
N LEU A 253 -3.22 -4.74 -12.59
CA LEU A 253 -3.32 -5.11 -11.19
C LEU A 253 -4.80 -5.35 -10.85
N LEU A 254 -5.05 -6.35 -10.04
CA LEU A 254 -6.39 -6.64 -9.54
C LEU A 254 -6.64 -5.88 -8.25
N VAL A 255 -7.81 -5.25 -8.14
CA VAL A 255 -8.29 -4.60 -6.93
C VAL A 255 -9.66 -5.15 -6.54
N ASN A 256 -9.93 -5.20 -5.25
CA ASN A 256 -11.24 -5.50 -4.70
C ASN A 256 -11.63 -4.38 -3.73
N LEU A 257 -12.70 -3.67 -4.04
CA LEU A 257 -13.11 -2.49 -3.29
C LEU A 257 -14.08 -2.81 -2.15
N THR A 258 -14.64 -4.01 -2.11
CA THR A 258 -15.74 -4.39 -1.20
C THR A 258 -15.34 -5.39 -0.13
N ASP A 259 -14.76 -6.52 -0.52
CA ASP A 259 -14.65 -7.72 0.33
C ASP A 259 -13.56 -7.63 1.39
N TYR A 260 -12.52 -6.86 1.14
CA TYR A 260 -11.32 -6.77 1.98
C TYR A 260 -11.16 -5.38 2.56
N LEU A 261 -10.35 -5.31 3.58
CA LEU A 261 -9.97 -4.09 4.26
C LEU A 261 -9.24 -3.10 3.32
N ASP A 262 -8.17 -3.55 2.71
CA ASP A 262 -7.39 -2.83 1.73
C ASP A 262 -7.75 -3.28 0.32
N THR A 263 -7.59 -2.42 -0.65
CA THR A 263 -8.06 -2.62 -2.02
C THR A 263 -7.22 -3.60 -2.86
N GLY A 264 -6.10 -4.08 -2.33
CA GLY A 264 -5.15 -4.92 -3.06
C GLY A 264 -3.97 -4.15 -3.65
N VAL A 265 -4.08 -2.83 -3.80
CA VAL A 265 -3.02 -1.97 -4.34
C VAL A 265 -2.84 -0.74 -3.46
N PHE A 266 -1.65 -0.54 -2.91
CA PHE A 266 -1.27 0.70 -2.25
C PHE A 266 -0.88 1.74 -3.30
N LEU A 267 -1.71 2.77 -3.48
CA LEU A 267 -1.54 3.78 -4.54
C LEU A 267 -0.29 4.64 -4.32
N ASP A 268 0.07 4.88 -3.08
CA ASP A 268 1.25 5.61 -2.65
C ASP A 268 2.56 4.84 -2.88
N HIS A 269 2.51 3.51 -3.02
CA HIS A 269 3.67 2.69 -3.38
C HIS A 269 4.00 2.71 -4.88
N ARG A 270 3.29 3.43 -5.71
CA ARG A 270 3.56 3.54 -7.17
C ARG A 270 4.99 3.97 -7.48
N PRO A 271 5.58 5.01 -6.82
CA PRO A 271 6.97 5.38 -7.07
C PRO A 271 7.95 4.25 -6.77
N ILE A 272 7.67 3.43 -5.74
CA ILE A 272 8.48 2.26 -5.38
C ILE A 272 8.36 1.17 -6.44
N ARG A 273 7.14 0.88 -6.92
CA ARG A 273 6.91 -0.09 -8.01
C ARG A 273 7.67 0.31 -9.26
N GLN A 274 7.60 1.58 -9.63
CA GLN A 274 8.31 2.12 -10.78
C GLN A 274 9.83 2.05 -10.59
N TRP A 275 10.33 2.46 -9.43
CA TRP A 275 11.75 2.41 -9.14
C TRP A 275 12.31 0.98 -9.19
N VAL A 276 11.61 0.00 -8.61
CA VAL A 276 11.99 -1.41 -8.71
C VAL A 276 12.06 -1.85 -10.16
N ARG A 277 11.02 -1.56 -10.93
CA ARG A 277 10.97 -1.90 -12.35
C ARG A 277 12.15 -1.34 -13.15
N GLU A 278 12.55 -0.11 -12.89
CA GLU A 278 13.64 0.58 -13.59
C GLU A 278 15.04 0.09 -13.20
N ASN A 279 15.18 -0.56 -12.02
CA ASN A 279 16.48 -0.91 -11.43
C ASN A 279 16.72 -2.42 -11.29
N ILE A 280 15.76 -3.28 -11.68
CA ILE A 280 15.78 -4.73 -11.40
C ILE A 280 16.35 -5.58 -12.54
N VAL A 281 16.54 -5.02 -13.72
CA VAL A 281 16.96 -5.77 -14.93
C VAL A 281 18.16 -6.68 -14.63
N GLY A 282 18.02 -7.96 -14.93
CA GLY A 282 19.06 -8.98 -14.75
C GLY A 282 19.33 -9.39 -13.31
N LYS A 283 18.56 -8.89 -12.33
CA LYS A 283 18.72 -9.19 -10.89
C LYS A 283 17.66 -10.16 -10.39
N ARG A 284 17.93 -10.77 -9.23
CA ARG A 284 16.96 -11.54 -8.46
C ARG A 284 16.21 -10.61 -7.50
N PHE A 285 14.91 -10.85 -7.29
CA PHE A 285 14.06 -10.03 -6.44
C PHE A 285 13.46 -10.83 -5.29
N LEU A 286 13.66 -10.35 -4.05
CA LEU A 286 13.04 -10.91 -2.86
C LEU A 286 12.08 -9.88 -2.24
N ASN A 287 10.79 -10.24 -2.12
CA ASN A 287 9.75 -9.43 -1.52
C ASN A 287 9.21 -10.10 -0.25
N LEU A 288 9.52 -9.53 0.91
CA LEU A 288 9.03 -9.97 2.21
C LEU A 288 7.83 -9.13 2.63
N PHE A 289 6.79 -9.78 3.17
CA PHE A 289 5.48 -9.16 3.47
C PHE A 289 4.86 -8.58 2.20
N CYS A 290 4.83 -9.43 1.19
CA CYS A 290 4.57 -8.99 -0.19
C CYS A 290 3.13 -8.56 -0.45
N TYR A 291 2.20 -8.84 0.47
CA TYR A 291 0.78 -8.58 0.31
C TYR A 291 0.26 -9.23 -0.99
N THR A 292 -0.31 -8.48 -1.92
CA THR A 292 -0.76 -8.96 -3.23
C THR A 292 0.35 -8.98 -4.30
N ALA A 293 1.61 -8.83 -3.88
CA ALA A 293 2.84 -8.84 -4.69
C ALA A 293 2.88 -7.85 -5.87
N THR A 294 2.18 -6.72 -5.77
CA THR A 294 2.17 -5.71 -6.86
C THR A 294 3.56 -5.17 -7.19
N VAL A 295 4.47 -5.13 -6.20
CA VAL A 295 5.88 -4.75 -6.44
C VAL A 295 6.63 -5.86 -7.19
N THR A 296 6.36 -7.14 -6.85
CA THR A 296 7.00 -8.29 -7.52
C THR A 296 6.55 -8.42 -8.98
N VAL A 297 5.28 -8.15 -9.27
CA VAL A 297 4.78 -8.08 -10.66
C VAL A 297 5.55 -7.01 -11.43
N ASN A 298 5.75 -5.82 -10.85
CA ASN A 298 6.55 -4.77 -11.47
C ASN A 298 8.03 -5.16 -11.62
N ALA A 299 8.59 -5.94 -10.70
CA ALA A 299 9.94 -6.49 -10.82
C ALA A 299 10.04 -7.49 -11.99
N ALA A 300 9.08 -8.39 -12.12
CA ALA A 300 9.03 -9.34 -13.24
C ALA A 300 8.91 -8.62 -14.57
N MET A 301 7.97 -7.68 -14.71
CA MET A 301 7.80 -6.84 -15.89
C MET A 301 9.00 -5.92 -16.17
N GLY A 302 9.84 -5.66 -15.17
CA GLY A 302 11.09 -4.91 -15.27
C GLY A 302 12.30 -5.76 -15.65
N GLY A 303 12.14 -7.06 -15.85
CA GLY A 303 13.22 -7.97 -16.27
C GLY A 303 14.02 -8.59 -15.13
N ALA A 304 13.38 -8.80 -13.95
CA ALA A 304 13.96 -9.65 -12.92
C ALA A 304 14.18 -11.07 -13.45
N THR A 305 15.34 -11.67 -13.19
CA THR A 305 15.68 -13.04 -13.62
C THR A 305 14.99 -14.10 -12.78
N GLU A 306 14.68 -13.76 -11.53
CA GLU A 306 14.00 -14.62 -10.56
C GLU A 306 13.30 -13.74 -9.53
N SER A 307 12.17 -14.18 -8.99
CA SER A 307 11.53 -13.49 -7.89
C SER A 307 10.97 -14.46 -6.85
N LEU A 308 11.10 -14.09 -5.57
CA LEU A 308 10.48 -14.80 -4.45
C LEU A 308 9.65 -13.82 -3.63
N SER A 309 8.37 -14.15 -3.42
CA SER A 309 7.43 -13.37 -2.63
C SER A 309 6.93 -14.17 -1.43
N LEU A 310 6.96 -13.55 -0.25
CA LEU A 310 6.59 -14.18 1.01
C LEU A 310 5.57 -13.31 1.76
N ASP A 311 4.48 -13.93 2.19
CA ASP A 311 3.46 -13.32 3.05
C ASP A 311 2.87 -14.38 3.99
N MET A 312 2.33 -13.97 5.14
CA MET A 312 1.66 -14.89 6.06
C MET A 312 0.23 -15.22 5.60
N SER A 313 -0.38 -14.32 4.82
CA SER A 313 -1.76 -14.48 4.35
C SER A 313 -1.81 -15.31 3.07
N ARG A 314 -2.37 -16.50 3.18
CA ARG A 314 -2.65 -17.36 2.01
C ARG A 314 -3.60 -16.69 1.01
N THR A 315 -4.54 -15.89 1.50
CA THR A 315 -5.47 -15.11 0.68
C THR A 315 -4.72 -14.11 -0.22
N TYR A 316 -3.77 -13.37 0.36
CA TYR A 316 -3.00 -12.40 -0.40
C TYR A 316 -2.00 -13.07 -1.35
N LEU A 317 -1.44 -14.22 -0.98
CA LEU A 317 -0.59 -14.99 -1.89
C LEU A 317 -1.39 -15.58 -3.09
N ASN A 318 -2.65 -15.96 -2.89
CA ASN A 318 -3.52 -16.35 -3.99
C ASN A 318 -3.83 -15.14 -4.90
N TRP A 319 -4.14 -13.99 -4.30
CA TRP A 319 -4.32 -12.74 -5.06
C TRP A 319 -3.05 -12.32 -5.82
N ALA A 320 -1.87 -12.53 -5.23
CA ALA A 320 -0.59 -12.32 -5.90
C ALA A 320 -0.46 -13.15 -7.18
N LYS A 321 -0.87 -14.43 -7.14
CA LYS A 321 -0.88 -15.29 -8.33
C LYS A 321 -1.78 -14.74 -9.44
N GLU A 322 -2.98 -14.29 -9.07
CA GLU A 322 -3.90 -13.68 -10.04
C GLU A 322 -3.35 -12.38 -10.64
N ASN A 323 -2.58 -11.60 -9.85
CA ASN A 323 -1.88 -10.43 -10.37
C ASN A 323 -0.79 -10.80 -11.39
N PHE A 324 -0.12 -11.94 -11.24
CA PHE A 324 0.80 -12.44 -12.27
C PHE A 324 0.03 -12.88 -13.53
N VAL A 325 -1.01 -13.69 -13.37
CA VAL A 325 -1.87 -14.16 -14.49
C VAL A 325 -2.47 -12.98 -15.27
N ALA A 326 -2.75 -11.86 -14.64
CA ALA A 326 -3.26 -10.67 -15.33
C ALA A 326 -2.24 -9.97 -16.23
N ASN A 327 -0.95 -10.38 -16.19
CA ASN A 327 0.16 -9.77 -16.93
C ASN A 327 0.89 -10.75 -17.87
N ASP A 328 0.41 -11.99 -17.98
CA ASP A 328 0.92 -13.01 -18.93
C ASP A 328 0.44 -12.78 -20.37
#